data_670bff0851c8d53c423e274d523c8324
#
_entry.id   670bff0851c8d53c423e274d523c8324
#
_cell.length_a   1.000
_cell.length_b   1.000
_cell.length_c   1.000
_cell.angle_alpha   90.00
_cell.angle_beta   90.00
_cell.angle_gamma   90.00
#
_symmetry.space_group_name_H-M   'P 1'
#
loop_
_entity.id
_entity.type
_entity.pdbx_description
1 polymer ?
#
loop_
_entity_poly.entity_id
_entity_poly.type
_entity_poly.pdbx_seq_one_letter_code
_entity_poly.pdbx_strand_id
1 'polypeptide(L)'
;PEADELFRALSLGVRDYARKCGFRGAVIGLSGGIDSALTACLAADALGAGQVLGVAMPSRYSSGHSREDARALAGALGVRFMEIPIEPMHAAFLAQLGQATGAPLGDLAEQNVQARIRGQILMALSNDTGGLVLSTGNKSEVAVGYCTLYGDMAGGLAVIGDLPKTLVYRVARAANARAGRQLIPERTFT
;
A
#
# COMPACT_ATOMS: atom_id res chain seq x y z
N PRO A 1 -3.22 0.77 25.53
CA PRO A 1 -2.08 -0.15 25.72
C PRO A 1 -1.96 -1.17 24.58
N GLU A 2 -3.03 -1.95 24.31
CA GLU A 2 -3.04 -3.03 23.29
C GLU A 2 -2.69 -2.55 21.88
N ALA A 3 -3.26 -1.45 21.39
CA ALA A 3 -2.99 -0.95 20.04
C ALA A 3 -1.54 -0.46 19.86
N ASP A 4 -0.95 0.11 20.88
CA ASP A 4 0.47 0.51 20.90
C ASP A 4 1.39 -0.72 20.90
N GLU A 5 1.02 -1.74 21.65
CA GLU A 5 1.75 -3.01 21.70
C GLU A 5 1.71 -3.72 20.34
N LEU A 6 0.53 -3.76 19.69
CA LEU A 6 0.38 -4.28 18.32
C LEU A 6 1.23 -3.48 17.32
N PHE A 7 1.23 -2.15 17.40
CA PHE A 7 2.07 -1.33 16.52
C PHE A 7 3.55 -1.71 16.67
N ARG A 8 4.05 -1.82 17.90
CA ARG A 8 5.45 -2.19 18.16
C ARG A 8 5.78 -3.61 17.69
N ALA A 9 4.87 -4.56 17.90
CA ALA A 9 5.05 -5.93 17.45
C ALA A 9 5.13 -6.03 15.93
N LEU A 10 4.23 -5.36 15.21
CA LEU A 10 4.22 -5.32 13.74
C LEU A 10 5.48 -4.63 13.18
N SER A 11 5.87 -3.50 13.78
CA SER A 11 7.09 -2.79 13.39
C SER A 11 8.34 -3.67 13.60
N LEU A 12 8.41 -4.38 14.72
CA LEU A 12 9.49 -5.36 14.97
C LEU A 12 9.50 -6.48 13.91
N GLY A 13 8.32 -7.01 13.57
CA GLY A 13 8.17 -8.05 12.54
C GLY A 13 8.69 -7.59 11.18
N VAL A 14 8.32 -6.38 10.73
CA VAL A 14 8.83 -5.79 9.48
C VAL A 14 10.35 -5.67 9.50
N ARG A 15 10.91 -5.12 10.57
CA ARG A 15 12.36 -4.92 10.72
C ARG A 15 13.12 -6.24 10.67
N ASP A 16 12.67 -7.22 11.44
CA ASP A 16 13.33 -8.52 11.53
C ASP A 16 13.24 -9.30 10.23
N TYR A 17 12.09 -9.29 9.58
CA TYR A 17 11.90 -9.93 8.28
C TYR A 17 12.80 -9.29 7.22
N ALA A 18 12.75 -7.97 7.07
CA ALA A 18 13.58 -7.26 6.11
C ALA A 18 15.07 -7.55 6.32
N ARG A 19 15.55 -7.48 7.58
CA ARG A 19 16.96 -7.75 7.93
C ARG A 19 17.37 -9.19 7.60
N LYS A 20 16.55 -10.18 7.96
CA LYS A 20 16.84 -11.61 7.73
C LYS A 20 16.84 -11.95 6.25
N CYS A 21 16.01 -11.29 5.45
CA CYS A 21 15.95 -11.49 4.00
C CYS A 21 16.93 -10.60 3.22
N GLY A 22 17.69 -9.74 3.88
CA GLY A 22 18.69 -8.88 3.25
C GLY A 22 18.13 -7.63 2.57
N PHE A 23 16.86 -7.27 2.81
CA PHE A 23 16.26 -6.05 2.30
C PHE A 23 16.72 -4.82 3.08
N ARG A 24 17.09 -3.75 2.37
CA ARG A 24 17.54 -2.48 2.97
C ARG A 24 16.43 -1.44 3.09
N GLY A 25 15.31 -1.62 2.41
CA GLY A 25 14.20 -0.68 2.39
C GLY A 25 12.90 -1.37 2.02
N ALA A 26 11.84 -0.58 1.90
CA ALA A 26 10.52 -1.05 1.51
C ALA A 26 9.90 -0.18 0.41
N VAL A 27 9.05 -0.81 -0.41
CA VAL A 27 8.21 -0.17 -1.43
C VAL A 27 6.75 -0.42 -1.06
N ILE A 28 5.91 0.62 -1.04
CA ILE A 28 4.51 0.54 -0.59
C ILE A 28 3.62 1.32 -1.53
N GLY A 29 2.52 0.71 -1.97
CA GLY A 29 1.45 1.41 -2.68
C GLY A 29 0.65 2.30 -1.71
N LEU A 30 0.63 3.61 -1.94
CA LEU A 30 -0.14 4.57 -1.16
C LEU A 30 -1.44 4.92 -1.88
N SER A 31 -2.55 4.38 -1.41
CA SER A 31 -3.88 4.61 -1.98
C SER A 31 -4.60 5.85 -1.42
N GLY A 32 -4.09 6.42 -0.33
CA GLY A 32 -4.79 7.40 0.49
C GLY A 32 -5.74 6.77 1.52
N GLY A 33 -5.88 5.43 1.53
CA GLY A 33 -6.68 4.69 2.51
C GLY A 33 -5.90 4.34 3.77
N ILE A 34 -6.64 3.96 4.83
CA ILE A 34 -6.11 3.70 6.18
C ILE A 34 -5.11 2.54 6.21
N ASP A 35 -5.32 1.50 5.41
CA ASP A 35 -4.48 0.30 5.40
C ASP A 35 -3.08 0.62 4.87
N SER A 36 -3.01 1.30 3.72
CA SER A 36 -1.73 1.75 3.16
C SER A 36 -1.03 2.78 4.07
N ALA A 37 -1.82 3.63 4.73
CA ALA A 37 -1.29 4.62 5.66
C ALA A 37 -0.66 3.97 6.90
N LEU A 38 -1.33 3.00 7.52
CA LEU A 38 -0.79 2.25 8.65
C LEU A 38 0.46 1.47 8.24
N THR A 39 0.43 0.78 7.09
CA THR A 39 1.58 0.03 6.60
C THR A 39 2.80 0.93 6.40
N ALA A 40 2.60 2.15 5.88
CA ALA A 40 3.68 3.13 5.71
C ALA A 40 4.25 3.62 7.06
N CYS A 41 3.38 3.86 8.06
CA CYS A 41 3.82 4.21 9.41
C CYS A 41 4.68 3.10 10.03
N LEU A 42 4.24 1.85 9.93
CA LEU A 42 4.97 0.68 10.43
C LEU A 42 6.32 0.50 9.74
N ALA A 43 6.36 0.67 8.42
CA ALA A 43 7.59 0.57 7.65
C ALA A 43 8.59 1.68 8.00
N ALA A 44 8.11 2.92 8.15
CA ALA A 44 8.94 4.06 8.52
C ALA A 44 9.53 3.91 9.95
N ASP A 45 8.73 3.39 10.90
CA ASP A 45 9.19 3.08 12.26
C ASP A 45 10.21 1.93 12.28
N ALA A 46 9.97 0.91 11.46
CA ALA A 46 10.79 -0.30 11.40
C ALA A 46 12.16 -0.10 10.73
N LEU A 47 12.18 0.62 9.61
CA LEU A 47 13.33 0.69 8.69
C LEU A 47 13.97 2.08 8.65
N GLY A 48 13.28 3.09 9.17
CA GLY A 48 13.62 4.50 9.00
C GLY A 48 13.01 5.10 7.73
N ALA A 49 12.53 6.33 7.84
CA ALA A 49 11.78 7.01 6.76
C ALA A 49 12.54 7.06 5.42
N GLY A 50 13.85 7.30 5.45
CA GLY A 50 14.70 7.39 4.25
C GLY A 50 14.80 6.08 3.45
N GLN A 51 14.47 4.93 4.07
CA GLN A 51 14.49 3.61 3.45
C GLN A 51 13.13 3.18 2.88
N VAL A 52 12.09 4.02 3.01
CA VAL A 52 10.74 3.71 2.53
C VAL A 52 10.42 4.54 1.29
N LEU A 53 9.90 3.89 0.26
CA LEU A 53 9.35 4.49 -0.94
C LEU A 53 7.84 4.29 -0.98
N GLY A 54 7.08 5.37 -0.82
CA GLY A 54 5.64 5.40 -1.03
C GLY A 54 5.31 5.72 -2.49
N VAL A 55 4.46 4.92 -3.11
CA VAL A 55 4.09 5.06 -4.53
C VAL A 55 2.58 5.25 -4.66
N ALA A 56 2.14 6.44 -5.06
CA ALA A 56 0.76 6.66 -5.45
C ALA A 56 0.55 6.28 -6.92
N MET A 57 -0.47 5.49 -7.19
CA MET A 57 -0.75 4.96 -8.53
C MET A 57 -2.20 5.26 -8.93
N PRO A 58 -2.52 6.55 -9.18
CA PRO A 58 -3.89 6.94 -9.49
C PRO A 58 -4.35 6.42 -10.85
N SER A 59 -5.65 6.15 -10.94
CA SER A 59 -6.39 5.94 -12.19
C SER A 59 -7.39 7.07 -12.39
N ARG A 60 -8.13 7.07 -13.51
CA ARG A 60 -9.25 8.00 -13.77
C ARG A 60 -10.32 7.98 -12.68
N TYR A 61 -10.43 6.89 -11.93
CA TYR A 61 -11.41 6.70 -10.86
C TYR A 61 -10.90 7.16 -9.48
N SER A 62 -9.62 7.52 -9.38
CA SER A 62 -9.04 7.95 -8.10
C SER A 62 -9.49 9.36 -7.75
N SER A 63 -10.00 9.55 -6.52
CA SER A 63 -10.39 10.87 -6.04
C SER A 63 -9.19 11.80 -5.87
N GLY A 64 -9.39 13.11 -6.03
CA GLY A 64 -8.35 14.10 -5.72
C GLY A 64 -7.86 14.00 -4.27
N HIS A 65 -8.79 13.77 -3.34
CA HIS A 65 -8.48 13.62 -1.92
C HIS A 65 -7.55 12.44 -1.62
N SER A 66 -7.73 11.30 -2.27
CA SER A 66 -6.85 10.14 -2.08
C SER A 66 -5.40 10.44 -2.44
N ARG A 67 -5.18 11.20 -3.51
CA ARG A 67 -3.83 11.61 -3.94
C ARG A 67 -3.20 12.60 -2.96
N GLU A 68 -3.99 13.56 -2.49
CA GLU A 68 -3.56 14.54 -1.49
C GLU A 68 -3.19 13.85 -0.17
N ASP A 69 -4.01 12.89 0.29
CA ASP A 69 -3.76 12.16 1.53
C ASP A 69 -2.50 11.29 1.45
N ALA A 70 -2.28 10.61 0.33
CA ALA A 70 -1.06 9.84 0.12
C ALA A 70 0.18 10.74 0.16
N ARG A 71 0.13 11.92 -0.46
CA ARG A 71 1.23 12.89 -0.47
C ARG A 71 1.45 13.51 0.91
N ALA A 72 0.36 13.89 1.60
CA ALA A 72 0.42 14.46 2.95
C ALA A 72 1.01 13.47 3.96
N LEU A 73 0.59 12.20 3.89
CA LEU A 73 1.15 11.12 4.71
C LEU A 73 2.64 10.94 4.46
N ALA A 74 3.06 10.86 3.19
CA ALA A 74 4.47 10.70 2.84
C ALA A 74 5.33 11.85 3.36
N GLY A 75 4.84 13.09 3.22
CA GLY A 75 5.49 14.28 3.77
C GLY A 75 5.54 14.26 5.30
N ALA A 76 4.45 13.88 5.98
CA ALA A 76 4.41 13.77 7.42
C ALA A 76 5.37 12.69 7.95
N LEU A 77 5.52 11.59 7.25
CA LEU A 77 6.46 10.52 7.61
C LEU A 77 7.92 10.85 7.22
N GLY A 78 8.13 11.75 6.27
CA GLY A 78 9.46 12.01 5.70
C GLY A 78 9.96 10.88 4.79
N VAL A 79 9.07 10.06 4.24
CA VAL A 79 9.41 8.99 3.31
C VAL A 79 9.54 9.52 1.89
N ARG A 80 10.32 8.82 1.06
CA ARG A 80 10.38 9.14 -0.37
C ARG A 80 9.01 8.89 -1.00
N PHE A 81 8.60 9.78 -1.92
CA PHE A 81 7.29 9.70 -2.56
C PHE A 81 7.42 9.77 -4.08
N MET A 82 6.64 8.94 -4.75
CA MET A 82 6.53 8.90 -6.20
C MET A 82 5.06 8.79 -6.61
N GLU A 83 4.70 9.43 -7.71
CA GLU A 83 3.36 9.29 -8.29
C GLU A 83 3.49 8.75 -9.71
N ILE A 84 2.86 7.62 -9.98
CA ILE A 84 2.87 6.91 -11.27
C ILE A 84 1.43 6.65 -11.69
N PRO A 85 0.80 7.49 -12.51
CA PRO A 85 -0.54 7.24 -13.03
C PRO A 85 -0.57 5.95 -13.84
N ILE A 86 -1.57 5.08 -13.58
CA ILE A 86 -1.69 3.80 -14.29
C ILE A 86 -2.43 3.91 -15.63
N GLU A 87 -3.08 5.03 -15.90
CA GLU A 87 -3.99 5.20 -17.02
C GLU A 87 -3.38 4.84 -18.40
N PRO A 88 -2.13 5.26 -18.74
CA PRO A 88 -1.55 4.90 -20.03
C PRO A 88 -1.36 3.39 -20.19
N MET A 89 -0.92 2.70 -19.13
CA MET A 89 -0.74 1.25 -19.14
C MET A 89 -2.07 0.52 -19.18
N HIS A 90 -3.06 0.99 -18.42
CA HIS A 90 -4.40 0.44 -18.39
C HIS A 90 -5.09 0.55 -19.76
N ALA A 91 -5.06 1.74 -20.37
CA ALA A 91 -5.65 1.96 -21.69
C ALA A 91 -4.99 1.08 -22.77
N ALA A 92 -3.66 0.96 -22.76
CA ALA A 92 -2.94 0.10 -23.69
C ALA A 92 -3.31 -1.37 -23.52
N PHE A 93 -3.44 -1.83 -22.28
CA PHE A 93 -3.81 -3.22 -21.96
C PHE A 93 -5.22 -3.54 -22.45
N LEU A 94 -6.19 -2.65 -22.19
CA LEU A 94 -7.58 -2.82 -22.64
C LEU A 94 -7.68 -2.82 -24.17
N ALA A 95 -6.99 -1.90 -24.83
CA ALA A 95 -6.99 -1.82 -26.29
C ALA A 95 -6.42 -3.11 -26.92
N GLN A 96 -5.31 -3.61 -26.39
CA GLN A 96 -4.67 -4.83 -26.91
C GLN A 96 -5.56 -6.07 -26.74
N LEU A 97 -6.17 -6.25 -25.58
CA LEU A 97 -7.07 -7.37 -25.32
C LEU A 97 -8.38 -7.25 -26.12
N GLY A 98 -8.98 -6.07 -26.16
CA GLY A 98 -10.21 -5.82 -26.94
C GLY A 98 -9.99 -6.13 -28.43
N GLN A 99 -8.84 -5.75 -28.98
CA GLN A 99 -8.47 -6.10 -30.35
C GLN A 99 -8.32 -7.63 -30.54
N ALA A 100 -7.67 -8.32 -29.61
CA ALA A 100 -7.43 -9.75 -29.71
C ALA A 100 -8.71 -10.59 -29.50
N THR A 101 -9.60 -10.16 -28.62
CA THR A 101 -10.84 -10.89 -28.27
C THR A 101 -12.04 -10.48 -29.11
N GLY A 102 -11.97 -9.37 -29.83
CA GLY A 102 -13.08 -8.79 -30.58
C GLY A 102 -14.17 -8.14 -29.73
N ALA A 103 -13.96 -7.99 -28.41
CA ALA A 103 -14.91 -7.42 -27.47
C ALA A 103 -14.21 -6.70 -26.32
N PRO A 104 -14.83 -5.67 -25.69
CA PRO A 104 -14.30 -5.04 -24.49
C PRO A 104 -14.30 -6.03 -23.31
N LEU A 105 -13.37 -5.83 -22.36
CA LEU A 105 -13.40 -6.59 -21.11
C LEU A 105 -14.64 -6.23 -20.28
N GLY A 106 -15.14 -7.22 -19.52
CA GLY A 106 -16.15 -6.96 -18.50
C GLY A 106 -15.58 -6.22 -17.28
N ASP A 107 -16.46 -5.52 -16.56
CA ASP A 107 -16.11 -4.62 -15.45
C ASP A 107 -15.17 -5.25 -14.40
N LEU A 108 -15.44 -6.48 -13.97
CA LEU A 108 -14.61 -7.17 -13.00
C LEU A 108 -13.19 -7.45 -13.52
N ALA A 109 -13.08 -7.84 -14.79
CA ALA A 109 -11.79 -8.08 -15.42
C ALA A 109 -11.00 -6.76 -15.53
N GLU A 110 -11.64 -5.67 -15.91
CA GLU A 110 -11.03 -4.33 -15.98
C GLU A 110 -10.53 -3.86 -14.61
N GLN A 111 -11.32 -4.00 -13.55
CA GLN A 111 -10.90 -3.67 -12.19
C GLN A 111 -9.68 -4.47 -11.75
N ASN A 112 -9.68 -5.78 -12.00
CA ASN A 112 -8.56 -6.66 -11.68
C ASN A 112 -7.30 -6.32 -12.48
N VAL A 113 -7.42 -5.88 -13.72
CA VAL A 113 -6.29 -5.39 -14.53
C VAL A 113 -5.63 -4.19 -13.85
N GLN A 114 -6.41 -3.22 -13.36
CA GLN A 114 -5.85 -2.07 -12.66
C GLN A 114 -5.06 -2.48 -11.40
N ALA A 115 -5.60 -3.40 -10.60
CA ALA A 115 -4.91 -3.90 -9.41
C ALA A 115 -3.57 -4.58 -9.78
N ARG A 116 -3.58 -5.41 -10.85
CA ARG A 116 -2.37 -6.11 -11.32
C ARG A 116 -1.32 -5.16 -11.90
N ILE A 117 -1.72 -4.13 -12.64
CA ILE A 117 -0.80 -3.08 -13.11
C ILE A 117 -0.08 -2.43 -11.92
N ARG A 118 -0.81 -2.09 -10.85
CA ARG A 118 -0.20 -1.55 -9.62
C ARG A 118 0.79 -2.53 -8.99
N GLY A 119 0.41 -3.79 -8.89
CA GLY A 119 1.31 -4.85 -8.39
C GLY A 119 2.59 -4.95 -9.22
N GLN A 120 2.50 -4.91 -10.55
CA GLN A 120 3.67 -4.94 -11.44
C GLN A 120 4.58 -3.73 -11.26
N ILE A 121 4.02 -2.52 -11.12
CA ILE A 121 4.82 -1.30 -10.86
C ILE A 121 5.61 -1.46 -9.56
N LEU A 122 4.95 -1.89 -8.48
CA LEU A 122 5.60 -2.07 -7.19
C LEU A 122 6.71 -3.13 -7.25
N MET A 123 6.47 -4.24 -7.93
CA MET A 123 7.47 -5.30 -8.11
C MET A 123 8.65 -4.86 -8.98
N ALA A 124 8.41 -4.07 -10.04
CA ALA A 124 9.48 -3.51 -10.85
C ALA A 124 10.37 -2.55 -10.03
N LEU A 125 9.76 -1.67 -9.23
CA LEU A 125 10.49 -0.79 -8.33
C LEU A 125 11.26 -1.56 -7.24
N SER A 126 10.68 -2.66 -6.74
CA SER A 126 11.36 -3.56 -5.81
C SER A 126 12.63 -4.16 -6.42
N ASN A 127 12.54 -4.66 -7.64
CA ASN A 127 13.68 -5.24 -8.34
C ASN A 127 14.78 -4.21 -8.63
N ASP A 128 14.39 -2.99 -8.98
CA ASP A 128 15.33 -1.91 -9.29
C ASP A 128 16.01 -1.34 -8.03
N THR A 129 15.26 -1.21 -6.93
CA THR A 129 15.75 -0.58 -5.70
C THR A 129 16.27 -1.56 -4.65
N GLY A 130 15.98 -2.84 -4.79
CA GLY A 130 16.23 -3.87 -3.76
C GLY A 130 15.34 -3.73 -2.53
N GLY A 131 14.24 -2.95 -2.61
CA GLY A 131 13.28 -2.75 -1.52
C GLY A 131 12.24 -3.87 -1.45
N LEU A 132 11.84 -4.27 -0.25
CA LEU A 132 10.77 -5.22 -0.02
C LEU A 132 9.41 -4.59 -0.34
N VAL A 133 8.61 -5.19 -1.21
CA VAL A 133 7.22 -4.76 -1.39
C VAL A 133 6.39 -5.22 -0.19
N LEU A 134 5.76 -4.27 0.49
CA LEU A 134 4.82 -4.52 1.58
C LEU A 134 3.39 -4.43 1.04
N SER A 135 2.65 -5.54 1.13
CA SER A 135 1.23 -5.52 0.80
C SER A 135 0.42 -4.89 1.93
N THR A 136 -0.68 -4.25 1.56
CA THR A 136 -1.50 -3.45 2.48
C THR A 136 -2.86 -4.09 2.79
N GLY A 137 -3.09 -5.33 2.35
CA GLY A 137 -4.31 -6.08 2.62
C GLY A 137 -4.45 -6.43 4.10
N ASN A 138 -5.62 -6.20 4.67
CA ASN A 138 -5.95 -6.56 6.04
C ASN A 138 -6.68 -7.91 6.11
N LYS A 139 -6.80 -8.48 7.30
CA LYS A 139 -7.43 -9.79 7.53
C LYS A 139 -8.89 -9.84 7.06
N SER A 140 -9.65 -8.75 7.24
CA SER A 140 -11.06 -8.71 6.85
C SER A 140 -11.24 -8.80 5.34
N GLU A 141 -10.40 -8.12 4.56
CA GLU A 141 -10.41 -8.18 3.09
C GLU A 141 -10.11 -9.59 2.60
N VAL A 142 -9.07 -10.21 3.14
CA VAL A 142 -8.68 -11.58 2.78
C VAL A 142 -9.78 -12.58 3.16
N ALA A 143 -10.40 -12.41 4.34
CA ALA A 143 -11.44 -13.33 4.83
C ALA A 143 -12.71 -13.34 3.98
N VAL A 144 -13.05 -12.20 3.36
CA VAL A 144 -14.23 -12.10 2.47
C VAL A 144 -13.88 -12.23 0.99
N GLY A 145 -12.59 -12.43 0.66
CA GLY A 145 -12.12 -12.51 -0.72
C GLY A 145 -12.14 -11.19 -1.48
N TYR A 146 -12.16 -10.05 -0.78
CA TYR A 146 -12.08 -8.73 -1.38
C TYR A 146 -10.61 -8.35 -1.65
N CYS A 147 -10.03 -9.07 -2.56
CA CYS A 147 -8.63 -8.90 -2.95
C CYS A 147 -8.42 -9.45 -4.37
N THR A 148 -7.39 -8.95 -5.04
CA THR A 148 -7.02 -9.38 -6.38
C THR A 148 -5.69 -10.13 -6.35
N LEU A 149 -5.73 -11.42 -6.73
CA LEU A 149 -4.55 -12.26 -6.83
C LEU A 149 -3.54 -11.63 -7.83
N TYR A 150 -2.29 -11.51 -7.42
CA TYR A 150 -1.21 -10.83 -8.16
C TYR A 150 -1.43 -9.32 -8.38
N GLY A 151 -2.43 -8.74 -7.72
CA GLY A 151 -2.71 -7.30 -7.73
C GLY A 151 -2.36 -6.65 -6.39
N ASP A 152 -3.37 -6.31 -5.60
CA ASP A 152 -3.20 -5.73 -4.26
C ASP A 152 -2.59 -6.70 -3.23
N MET A 153 -2.63 -8.01 -3.51
CA MET A 153 -1.92 -9.03 -2.74
C MET A 153 -0.42 -9.14 -3.10
N ALA A 154 0.05 -8.44 -4.13
CA ALA A 154 1.46 -8.50 -4.52
C ALA A 154 2.35 -7.92 -3.43
N GLY A 155 3.39 -8.67 -3.05
CA GLY A 155 4.35 -8.26 -2.02
C GLY A 155 5.02 -9.45 -1.35
N GLY A 156 6.14 -9.17 -0.68
CA GLY A 156 6.89 -10.19 0.06
C GLY A 156 6.48 -10.32 1.53
N LEU A 157 5.71 -9.34 2.06
CA LEU A 157 5.19 -9.37 3.42
C LEU A 157 3.86 -8.63 3.53
N ALA A 158 2.84 -9.31 4.05
CA ALA A 158 1.54 -8.73 4.38
C ALA A 158 1.55 -8.22 5.83
N VAL A 159 1.98 -6.97 6.01
CA VAL A 159 2.28 -6.41 7.33
C VAL A 159 1.08 -6.40 8.28
N ILE A 160 -0.11 -6.11 7.75
CA ILE A 160 -1.36 -6.01 8.52
C ILE A 160 -2.34 -7.16 8.18
N GLY A 161 -1.84 -8.23 7.55
CA GLY A 161 -2.65 -9.38 7.12
C GLY A 161 -3.35 -10.13 8.25
N ASP A 162 -2.86 -10.01 9.48
CA ASP A 162 -3.48 -10.59 10.67
C ASP A 162 -4.41 -9.62 11.43
N LEU A 163 -4.48 -8.34 11.03
CA LEU A 163 -5.33 -7.35 11.65
C LEU A 163 -6.72 -7.30 11.03
N PRO A 164 -7.81 -7.57 11.78
CA PRO A 164 -9.15 -7.20 11.35
C PRO A 164 -9.26 -5.69 11.13
N LYS A 165 -10.12 -5.26 10.22
CA LYS A 165 -10.29 -3.82 9.87
C LYS A 165 -10.49 -2.91 11.08
N THR A 166 -11.23 -3.36 12.08
CA THR A 166 -11.46 -2.61 13.33
C THR A 166 -10.17 -2.36 14.12
N LEU A 167 -9.24 -3.31 14.13
CA LEU A 167 -7.92 -3.14 14.75
C LEU A 167 -7.01 -2.24 13.92
N VAL A 168 -7.10 -2.26 12.59
CA VAL A 168 -6.35 -1.35 11.72
C VAL A 168 -6.60 0.11 12.13
N TYR A 169 -7.86 0.51 12.34
CA TYR A 169 -8.19 1.87 12.80
C TYR A 169 -7.59 2.18 14.17
N ARG A 170 -7.65 1.24 15.11
CA ARG A 170 -7.11 1.44 16.47
C ARG A 170 -5.58 1.57 16.45
N VAL A 171 -4.89 0.75 15.68
CA VAL A 171 -3.42 0.79 15.55
C VAL A 171 -2.97 2.04 14.79
N ALA A 172 -3.74 2.48 13.78
CA ALA A 172 -3.47 3.73 13.06
C ALA A 172 -3.61 4.97 13.97
N ARG A 173 -4.60 5.01 14.88
CA ARG A 173 -4.70 6.07 15.90
C ARG A 173 -3.52 6.01 16.87
N ALA A 174 -3.07 4.81 17.25
CA ALA A 174 -1.89 4.66 18.10
C ALA A 174 -0.62 5.19 17.39
N ALA A 175 -0.48 5.04 16.08
CA ALA A 175 0.63 5.61 15.30
C ALA A 175 0.69 7.15 15.43
N ASN A 176 -0.45 7.85 15.29
CA ASN A 176 -0.54 9.30 15.50
C ASN A 176 -0.18 9.70 16.94
N ALA A 177 -0.72 8.97 17.92
CA ALA A 177 -0.45 9.24 19.35
C ALA A 177 1.03 9.05 19.70
N ARG A 178 1.68 8.00 19.19
CA ARG A 178 3.12 7.74 19.38
C ARG A 178 4.00 8.85 18.80
N ALA A 179 3.62 9.37 17.64
CA ALA A 179 4.35 10.44 16.99
C ALA A 179 4.17 11.81 17.69
N GLY A 180 3.19 11.95 18.59
CA GLY A 180 2.82 13.23 19.18
C GLY A 180 2.30 14.25 18.16
N ARG A 181 1.95 13.81 16.96
CA ARG A 181 1.46 14.63 15.84
C ARG A 181 0.63 13.79 14.88
N GLN A 182 -0.14 14.46 14.04
CA GLN A 182 -0.93 13.82 13.01
C GLN A 182 -0.01 13.36 11.86
N LEU A 183 0.21 12.05 11.73
CA LEU A 183 0.86 11.41 10.58
C LEU A 183 -0.19 11.06 9.54
N ILE A 184 -1.22 10.33 9.97
CA ILE A 184 -2.34 9.90 9.14
C ILE A 184 -3.43 10.98 9.22
N PRO A 185 -3.87 11.56 8.08
CA PRO A 185 -4.92 12.58 8.05
C PRO A 185 -6.23 12.10 8.67
N GLU A 186 -6.96 12.98 9.39
CA GLU A 186 -8.20 12.59 10.09
C GLU A 186 -9.27 12.06 9.13
N ARG A 187 -9.37 12.64 7.93
CA ARG A 187 -10.33 12.19 6.90
C ARG A 187 -10.09 10.74 6.44
N THR A 188 -8.89 10.19 6.67
CA THR A 188 -8.58 8.78 6.36
C THR A 188 -9.27 7.82 7.34
N PHE A 189 -9.75 8.32 8.50
CA PHE A 189 -10.45 7.52 9.51
C PHE A 189 -11.98 7.51 9.32
N THR A 190 -12.52 8.23 8.35
CA THR A 190 -13.95 8.27 8.01
C THR A 190 -14.23 7.42 6.79
#